data_be1e8e1fb814e7ac73641dd4404fe591
#
_entry.id   be1e8e1fb814e7ac73641dd4404fe591
#
_cell.length_a   1.000
_cell.length_b   1.000
_cell.length_c   1.000
_cell.angle_alpha   90.00
_cell.angle_beta   90.00
_cell.angle_gamma   90.00
#
_symmetry.space_group_name_H-M   'P 1'
#
loop_
_entity.id
_entity.type
_entity.pdbx_description
1 polymer ?
#
loop_
_entity_poly.entity_id
_entity_poly.type
_entity_poly.pdbx_seq_one_letter_code
_entity_poly.pdbx_strand_id
1 'polypeptide(L)'
;MTAQLIDGKAIAASLRQQIAKRVAERRQQGLRTPGLAVILVGSDPASQVYVSHKRKDCEEVGFLSQAYDLPADTTQEALAGLIDRLNDDPNIDGVLLQLPLPAHLDASLLLERIRPDKDVDGFHPYNVGRLAQRIPLLRPCTPKGIMTLLESTGADLYGMDAVVVGASNIVGRPMAMELLLAGCTVTVTHRFTKDLAGHVGRADLVVVAAGKPGLVKGEWIKEGAIVIDVGINRQEDGKLVGDVVYETALPRAGWITPVPGGVGPMTRACLLENTLYAAESLHS
;
A
#
# COMPACT_ATOMS: atom_id res chain seq x y z
N MET A 1 -12.74 20.88 18.14
CA MET A 1 -11.28 20.57 18.27
C MET A 1 -10.77 20.31 16.87
N THR A 2 -9.53 20.67 16.55
CA THR A 2 -8.96 20.35 15.23
C THR A 2 -8.31 18.96 15.30
N ALA A 3 -8.47 18.13 14.28
CA ALA A 3 -7.88 16.79 14.24
C ALA A 3 -6.36 16.81 14.39
N GLN A 4 -5.80 15.79 15.04
CA GLN A 4 -4.38 15.53 15.02
C GLN A 4 -3.99 14.94 13.66
N LEU A 5 -2.85 15.40 13.14
CA LEU A 5 -2.36 14.92 11.84
C LEU A 5 -1.57 13.63 12.02
N ILE A 6 -1.87 12.65 11.16
CA ILE A 6 -1.07 11.42 11.03
C ILE A 6 -0.01 11.69 9.96
N ASP A 7 1.23 12.04 10.38
CA ASP A 7 2.33 12.37 9.47
C ASP A 7 2.97 11.10 8.89
N GLY A 8 2.37 10.58 7.82
CA GLY A 8 2.88 9.38 7.14
C GLY A 8 4.26 9.58 6.51
N LYS A 9 4.64 10.82 6.17
CA LYS A 9 5.98 11.12 5.65
C LYS A 9 7.06 10.91 6.72
N ALA A 10 6.83 11.42 7.93
CA ALA A 10 7.76 11.25 9.04
C ALA A 10 7.86 9.77 9.47
N ILE A 11 6.72 9.07 9.58
CA ILE A 11 6.68 7.65 9.96
C ILE A 11 7.39 6.79 8.90
N ALA A 12 7.14 7.02 7.61
CA ALA A 12 7.82 6.31 6.52
C ALA A 12 9.33 6.57 6.50
N ALA A 13 9.77 7.80 6.80
CA ALA A 13 11.20 8.11 6.90
C ALA A 13 11.86 7.33 8.05
N SER A 14 11.23 7.26 9.22
CA SER A 14 11.71 6.46 10.35
C SER A 14 11.81 4.97 10.00
N LEU A 15 10.79 4.41 9.33
CA LEU A 15 10.81 3.01 8.89
C LEU A 15 11.95 2.75 7.89
N ARG A 16 12.18 3.62 6.90
CA ARG A 16 13.31 3.50 5.97
C ARG A 16 14.67 3.55 6.69
N GLN A 17 14.84 4.40 7.68
CA GLN A 17 16.06 4.43 8.49
C GLN A 17 16.31 3.12 9.23
N GLN A 18 15.25 2.51 9.79
CA GLN A 18 15.35 1.20 10.45
C GLN A 18 15.73 0.10 9.45
N ILE A 19 15.13 0.11 8.26
CA ILE A 19 15.46 -0.84 7.17
C ILE A 19 16.92 -0.66 6.75
N ALA A 20 17.38 0.57 6.51
CA ALA A 20 18.76 0.86 6.13
C ALA A 20 19.76 0.34 7.17
N LYS A 21 19.47 0.51 8.47
CA LYS A 21 20.28 -0.03 9.55
C LYS A 21 20.38 -1.57 9.48
N ARG A 22 19.24 -2.27 9.33
CA ARG A 22 19.22 -3.74 9.21
C ARG A 22 20.00 -4.22 7.98
N VAL A 23 19.90 -3.50 6.85
CA VAL A 23 20.68 -3.83 5.63
C VAL A 23 22.17 -3.65 5.88
N ALA A 24 22.60 -2.59 6.58
CA ALA A 24 23.99 -2.39 6.93
C ALA A 24 24.51 -3.50 7.88
N GLU A 25 23.74 -3.91 8.85
CA GLU A 25 24.05 -5.04 9.75
C GLU A 25 24.19 -6.36 8.99
N ARG A 26 23.30 -6.66 8.03
CA ARG A 26 23.42 -7.85 7.15
C ARG A 26 24.74 -7.85 6.36
N ARG A 27 25.12 -6.70 5.79
CA ARG A 27 26.40 -6.56 5.05
C ARG A 27 27.60 -6.80 5.96
N GLN A 28 27.58 -6.30 7.19
CA GLN A 28 28.65 -6.53 8.17
C GLN A 28 28.79 -8.02 8.53
N GLN A 29 27.70 -8.77 8.49
CA GLN A 29 27.66 -10.22 8.71
C GLN A 29 28.07 -11.03 7.47
N GLY A 30 28.42 -10.39 6.37
CA GLY A 30 28.76 -11.06 5.11
C GLY A 30 27.56 -11.61 4.33
N LEU A 31 26.33 -11.25 4.74
CA LEU A 31 25.11 -11.64 4.04
C LEU A 31 24.86 -10.76 2.81
N ARG A 32 24.23 -11.32 1.79
CA ARG A 32 23.89 -10.57 0.59
C ARG A 32 22.88 -9.45 0.87
N THR A 33 22.95 -8.41 0.07
CA THR A 33 21.98 -7.31 0.09
C THR A 33 20.62 -7.77 -0.46
N PRO A 34 19.49 -7.36 0.15
CA PRO A 34 18.18 -7.64 -0.40
C PRO A 34 18.03 -7.09 -1.82
N GLY A 35 17.41 -7.86 -2.71
CA GLY A 35 17.20 -7.51 -4.11
C GLY A 35 15.72 -7.29 -4.45
N LEU A 36 15.43 -6.16 -5.11
CA LEU A 36 14.09 -5.83 -5.60
C LEU A 36 14.12 -5.61 -7.12
N ALA A 37 13.36 -6.40 -7.86
CA ALA A 37 13.09 -6.17 -9.27
C ALA A 37 11.82 -5.32 -9.43
N VAL A 38 11.93 -4.23 -10.17
CA VAL A 38 10.81 -3.32 -10.46
C VAL A 38 10.52 -3.32 -11.95
N ILE A 39 9.35 -3.82 -12.34
CA ILE A 39 8.90 -3.93 -13.72
C ILE A 39 7.89 -2.82 -14.02
N LEU A 40 8.16 -2.03 -15.04
CA LEU A 40 7.26 -1.02 -15.60
C LEU A 40 7.00 -1.36 -17.07
N VAL A 41 5.74 -1.39 -17.48
CA VAL A 41 5.36 -1.60 -18.89
C VAL A 41 4.66 -0.37 -19.42
N GLY A 42 5.21 0.20 -20.49
CA GLY A 42 4.70 1.43 -21.09
C GLY A 42 5.23 2.70 -20.41
N SER A 43 4.61 3.82 -20.75
CA SER A 43 5.09 5.17 -20.40
C SER A 43 4.06 6.02 -19.67
N ASP A 44 3.17 5.40 -18.89
CA ASP A 44 2.20 6.15 -18.07
C ASP A 44 2.96 7.09 -17.10
N PRO A 45 2.72 8.42 -17.18
CA PRO A 45 3.49 9.39 -16.40
C PRO A 45 3.37 9.21 -14.88
N ALA A 46 2.19 8.80 -14.40
CA ALA A 46 1.99 8.56 -12.97
C ALA A 46 2.82 7.36 -12.50
N SER A 47 2.80 6.26 -13.26
CA SER A 47 3.58 5.06 -12.98
C SER A 47 5.08 5.34 -13.01
N GLN A 48 5.58 6.15 -13.96
CA GLN A 48 6.99 6.55 -14.02
C GLN A 48 7.43 7.30 -12.75
N VAL A 49 6.62 8.24 -12.25
CA VAL A 49 6.90 8.97 -11.00
C VAL A 49 6.96 8.01 -9.81
N TYR A 50 5.99 7.08 -9.69
CA TYR A 50 5.97 6.09 -8.61
C TYR A 50 7.20 5.18 -8.65
N VAL A 51 7.56 4.65 -9.82
CA VAL A 51 8.73 3.79 -10.00
C VAL A 51 10.03 4.54 -9.70
N SER A 52 10.15 5.80 -10.13
CA SER A 52 11.32 6.64 -9.80
C SER A 52 11.50 6.80 -8.29
N HIS A 53 10.42 7.07 -7.55
CA HIS A 53 10.48 7.16 -6.10
C HIS A 53 10.85 5.82 -5.45
N LYS A 54 10.30 4.68 -5.93
CA LYS A 54 10.62 3.34 -5.40
C LYS A 54 12.11 3.01 -5.60
N ARG A 55 12.67 3.33 -6.76
CA ARG A 55 14.11 3.14 -7.05
C ARG A 55 14.98 3.97 -6.10
N LYS A 56 14.64 5.25 -5.93
CA LYS A 56 15.34 6.12 -4.99
C LYS A 56 15.26 5.62 -3.54
N ASP A 57 14.09 5.15 -3.11
CA ASP A 57 13.92 4.58 -1.79
C ASP A 57 14.78 3.30 -1.61
N CYS A 58 14.93 2.45 -2.66
CA CYS A 58 15.84 1.30 -2.64
C CYS A 58 17.30 1.72 -2.47
N GLU A 59 17.74 2.75 -3.20
CA GLU A 59 19.09 3.30 -3.06
C GLU A 59 19.34 3.83 -1.65
N GLU A 60 18.37 4.58 -1.08
CA GLU A 60 18.44 5.15 0.26
C GLU A 60 18.66 4.07 1.33
N VAL A 61 17.97 2.92 1.23
CA VAL A 61 18.09 1.82 2.19
C VAL A 61 19.21 0.83 1.84
N GLY A 62 19.85 1.01 0.70
CA GLY A 62 20.98 0.20 0.27
C GLY A 62 20.61 -1.16 -0.33
N PHE A 63 19.44 -1.32 -0.94
CA PHE A 63 19.02 -2.50 -1.67
C PHE A 63 19.70 -2.62 -3.03
N LEU A 64 19.79 -3.85 -3.55
CA LEU A 64 20.00 -4.10 -4.96
C LEU A 64 18.69 -3.83 -5.70
N SER A 65 18.62 -2.78 -6.52
CA SER A 65 17.45 -2.47 -7.33
C SER A 65 17.70 -2.80 -8.79
N GLN A 66 16.89 -3.70 -9.36
CA GLN A 66 16.91 -4.02 -10.80
C GLN A 66 15.67 -3.45 -11.47
N ALA A 67 15.87 -2.60 -12.46
CA ALA A 67 14.81 -1.92 -13.19
C ALA A 67 14.57 -2.57 -14.56
N TYR A 68 13.32 -2.84 -14.88
CA TYR A 68 12.88 -3.40 -16.14
C TYR A 68 11.82 -2.47 -16.76
N ASP A 69 12.29 -1.51 -17.57
CA ASP A 69 11.40 -0.59 -18.30
C ASP A 69 11.10 -1.21 -19.67
N LEU A 70 9.90 -1.73 -19.83
CA LEU A 70 9.46 -2.46 -21.01
C LEU A 70 8.58 -1.57 -21.90
N PRO A 71 8.66 -1.73 -23.24
CA PRO A 71 7.79 -0.99 -24.15
C PRO A 71 6.31 -1.36 -23.97
N ALA A 72 5.42 -0.45 -24.38
CA ALA A 72 3.98 -0.60 -24.18
C ALA A 72 3.36 -1.77 -24.96
N ASP A 73 4.01 -2.23 -26.01
CA ASP A 73 3.62 -3.37 -26.85
C ASP A 73 4.22 -4.71 -26.39
N THR A 74 4.85 -4.74 -25.21
CA THR A 74 5.36 -5.98 -24.61
C THR A 74 4.24 -7.03 -24.54
N THR A 75 4.51 -8.24 -25.04
CA THR A 75 3.52 -9.31 -25.06
C THR A 75 3.35 -9.96 -23.68
N GLN A 76 2.20 -10.62 -23.47
CA GLN A 76 1.92 -11.37 -22.25
C GLN A 76 3.00 -12.44 -21.98
N GLU A 77 3.43 -13.15 -23.04
CA GLU A 77 4.44 -14.22 -22.95
C GLU A 77 5.82 -13.68 -22.61
N ALA A 78 6.21 -12.54 -23.19
CA ALA A 78 7.50 -11.91 -22.90
C ALA A 78 7.59 -11.46 -21.44
N LEU A 79 6.51 -10.83 -20.93
CA LEU A 79 6.43 -10.38 -19.54
C LEU A 79 6.38 -11.56 -18.58
N ALA A 80 5.60 -12.61 -18.89
CA ALA A 80 5.57 -13.84 -18.12
C ALA A 80 6.95 -14.52 -18.03
N GLY A 81 7.66 -14.59 -19.16
CA GLY A 81 9.02 -15.15 -19.19
C GLY A 81 10.05 -14.31 -18.41
N LEU A 82 9.86 -12.99 -18.32
CA LEU A 82 10.67 -12.15 -17.43
C LEU A 82 10.37 -12.48 -15.96
N ILE A 83 9.10 -12.57 -15.59
CA ILE A 83 8.70 -12.92 -14.21
C ILE A 83 9.28 -14.28 -13.81
N ASP A 84 9.25 -15.30 -14.69
CA ASP A 84 9.84 -16.61 -14.41
C ASP A 84 11.33 -16.52 -14.10
N ARG A 85 12.09 -15.78 -14.92
CA ARG A 85 13.53 -15.58 -14.66
C ARG A 85 13.79 -14.88 -13.32
N LEU A 86 12.96 -13.90 -12.95
CA LEU A 86 13.08 -13.22 -11.66
C LEU A 86 12.66 -14.10 -10.47
N ASN A 87 11.69 -14.98 -10.68
CA ASN A 87 11.32 -15.99 -9.69
C ASN A 87 12.50 -16.92 -9.37
N ASP A 88 13.30 -17.28 -10.38
CA ASP A 88 14.42 -18.19 -10.25
C ASP A 88 15.74 -17.50 -9.86
N ASP A 89 15.82 -16.16 -9.94
CA ASP A 89 17.03 -15.41 -9.60
C ASP A 89 17.25 -15.39 -8.07
N PRO A 90 18.32 -16.01 -7.54
CA PRO A 90 18.63 -16.04 -6.11
C PRO A 90 19.04 -14.66 -5.54
N ASN A 91 19.32 -13.68 -6.38
CA ASN A 91 19.66 -12.32 -5.95
C ASN A 91 18.44 -11.42 -5.81
N ILE A 92 17.26 -11.89 -6.22
CA ILE A 92 16.00 -11.14 -6.15
C ILE A 92 15.11 -11.73 -5.05
N ASP A 93 14.78 -10.91 -4.06
CA ASP A 93 13.89 -11.25 -2.96
C ASP A 93 12.46 -10.78 -3.18
N GLY A 94 12.29 -9.77 -4.01
CA GLY A 94 10.98 -9.22 -4.34
C GLY A 94 10.84 -8.87 -5.80
N VAL A 95 9.66 -9.10 -6.35
CA VAL A 95 9.26 -8.69 -7.69
C VAL A 95 8.07 -7.75 -7.58
N LEU A 96 8.24 -6.56 -8.13
CA LEU A 96 7.19 -5.54 -8.21
C LEU A 96 6.75 -5.38 -9.67
N LEU A 97 5.51 -5.70 -9.97
CA LEU A 97 4.87 -5.39 -11.24
C LEU A 97 4.02 -4.12 -11.10
N GLN A 98 4.51 -3.01 -11.65
CA GLN A 98 3.82 -1.72 -11.50
C GLN A 98 2.50 -1.69 -12.28
N LEU A 99 1.40 -1.45 -11.56
CA LEU A 99 0.08 -1.25 -12.14
C LEU A 99 -0.21 0.25 -12.39
N PRO A 100 -1.09 0.60 -13.35
CA PRO A 100 -1.80 -0.31 -14.27
C PRO A 100 -0.91 -0.82 -15.42
N LEU A 101 -1.27 -1.96 -15.99
CA LEU A 101 -0.68 -2.49 -17.22
C LEU A 101 -1.43 -2.00 -18.46
N PRO A 102 -0.81 -2.01 -19.66
CA PRO A 102 -1.51 -1.87 -20.94
C PRO A 102 -2.69 -2.86 -21.06
N ALA A 103 -3.79 -2.42 -21.69
CA ALA A 103 -5.07 -3.13 -21.70
C ALA A 103 -5.04 -4.54 -22.35
N HIS A 104 -4.03 -4.84 -23.14
CA HIS A 104 -3.86 -6.17 -23.78
C HIS A 104 -3.20 -7.21 -22.85
N LEU A 105 -2.71 -6.79 -21.67
CA LEU A 105 -2.08 -7.65 -20.68
C LEU A 105 -3.07 -8.01 -19.58
N ASP A 106 -3.12 -9.27 -19.20
CA ASP A 106 -3.89 -9.75 -18.05
C ASP A 106 -3.07 -9.59 -16.77
N ALA A 107 -3.35 -8.52 -16.05
CA ALA A 107 -2.66 -8.21 -14.79
C ALA A 107 -2.84 -9.31 -13.73
N SER A 108 -4.01 -9.97 -13.69
CA SER A 108 -4.30 -11.00 -12.69
C SER A 108 -3.42 -12.22 -12.89
N LEU A 109 -3.33 -12.71 -14.13
CA LEU A 109 -2.47 -13.86 -14.48
C LEU A 109 -0.99 -13.56 -14.22
N LEU A 110 -0.55 -12.33 -14.50
CA LEU A 110 0.85 -11.93 -14.29
C LEU A 110 1.20 -11.77 -12.82
N LEU A 111 0.31 -11.22 -12.00
CA LEU A 111 0.49 -11.13 -10.56
C LEU A 111 0.53 -12.52 -9.91
N GLU A 112 -0.34 -13.44 -10.33
CA GLU A 112 -0.32 -14.82 -9.84
C GLU A 112 0.90 -15.63 -10.31
N ARG A 113 1.61 -15.18 -11.36
CA ARG A 113 2.85 -15.81 -11.82
C ARG A 113 4.06 -15.47 -10.97
N ILE A 114 4.03 -14.34 -10.24
CA ILE A 114 5.06 -14.01 -9.25
C ILE A 114 4.98 -15.05 -8.13
N ARG A 115 6.11 -15.62 -7.72
CA ARG A 115 6.13 -16.54 -6.58
C ARG A 115 5.60 -15.85 -5.32
N PRO A 116 4.73 -16.51 -4.52
CA PRO A 116 4.16 -15.91 -3.31
C PRO A 116 5.19 -15.36 -2.31
N ASP A 117 6.37 -15.98 -2.25
CA ASP A 117 7.48 -15.56 -1.38
C ASP A 117 8.31 -14.39 -1.95
N LYS A 118 8.06 -14.01 -3.23
CA LYS A 118 8.62 -12.83 -3.89
C LYS A 118 7.58 -11.76 -4.23
N ASP A 119 6.30 -11.99 -3.91
CA ASP A 119 5.21 -11.03 -4.08
C ASP A 119 5.24 -9.97 -2.98
N VAL A 120 6.17 -9.04 -3.08
CA VAL A 120 6.40 -8.02 -2.05
C VAL A 120 5.36 -6.90 -2.01
N ASP A 121 4.52 -6.77 -3.05
CA ASP A 121 3.31 -5.93 -3.00
C ASP A 121 2.17 -6.60 -2.21
N GLY A 122 2.21 -7.94 -2.04
CA GLY A 122 1.24 -8.72 -1.26
C GLY A 122 -0.08 -8.94 -1.97
N PHE A 123 -0.12 -8.94 -3.31
CA PHE A 123 -1.35 -9.07 -4.09
C PHE A 123 -1.66 -10.51 -4.54
N HIS A 124 -0.68 -11.42 -4.41
CA HIS A 124 -0.88 -12.81 -4.80
C HIS A 124 -2.00 -13.44 -3.97
N PRO A 125 -2.93 -14.22 -4.59
CA PRO A 125 -4.05 -14.84 -3.90
C PRO A 125 -3.62 -15.69 -2.69
N TYR A 126 -2.47 -16.33 -2.74
CA TYR A 126 -1.89 -17.06 -1.61
C TYR A 126 -1.65 -16.14 -0.39
N ASN A 127 -1.03 -14.97 -0.60
CA ASN A 127 -0.74 -14.02 0.48
C ASN A 127 -2.02 -13.39 1.04
N VAL A 128 -2.95 -13.02 0.16
CA VAL A 128 -4.27 -12.50 0.57
C VAL A 128 -5.09 -13.56 1.30
N GLY A 129 -5.04 -14.82 0.85
CA GLY A 129 -5.70 -15.95 1.51
C GLY A 129 -5.13 -16.21 2.91
N ARG A 130 -3.81 -16.11 3.08
CA ARG A 130 -3.15 -16.22 4.39
C ARG A 130 -3.56 -15.09 5.35
N LEU A 131 -3.67 -13.86 4.84
CA LEU A 131 -4.17 -12.73 5.63
C LEU A 131 -5.60 -12.99 6.11
N ALA A 132 -6.47 -13.47 5.22
CA ALA A 132 -7.85 -13.82 5.56
C ALA A 132 -7.94 -14.94 6.63
N GLN A 133 -6.96 -15.87 6.65
CA GLN A 133 -6.88 -16.96 7.62
C GLN A 133 -6.11 -16.61 8.90
N ARG A 134 -5.73 -15.33 9.10
CA ARG A 134 -5.02 -14.85 10.29
C ARG A 134 -3.58 -15.41 10.44
N ILE A 135 -2.99 -15.84 9.35
CA ILE A 135 -1.60 -16.33 9.26
C ILE A 135 -0.81 -15.56 8.17
N PRO A 136 -0.80 -14.23 8.20
CA PRO A 136 -0.20 -13.42 7.13
C PRO A 136 1.30 -13.72 6.98
N LEU A 137 1.78 -13.59 5.73
CA LEU A 137 3.19 -13.69 5.39
C LEU A 137 3.65 -12.35 4.80
N LEU A 138 3.57 -12.19 3.47
CA LEU A 138 3.72 -10.89 2.83
C LEU A 138 2.35 -10.20 2.79
N ARG A 139 2.26 -9.04 3.40
CA ARG A 139 1.00 -8.29 3.54
C ARG A 139 0.90 -7.21 2.47
N PRO A 140 -0.27 -6.93 1.90
CA PRO A 140 -0.46 -5.84 0.95
C PRO A 140 0.10 -4.52 1.50
N CYS A 141 0.97 -3.85 0.72
CA CYS A 141 1.78 -2.73 1.21
C CYS A 141 0.96 -1.56 1.73
N THR A 142 -0.11 -1.15 1.02
CA THR A 142 -0.94 -0.02 1.44
C THR A 142 -1.73 -0.33 2.70
N PRO A 143 -2.47 -1.44 2.82
CA PRO A 143 -3.11 -1.84 4.08
C PRO A 143 -2.14 -1.97 5.25
N LYS A 144 -0.99 -2.63 5.05
CA LYS A 144 0.05 -2.74 6.07
C LYS A 144 0.54 -1.37 6.54
N GLY A 145 0.79 -0.46 5.60
CA GLY A 145 1.20 0.91 5.91
C GLY A 145 0.13 1.68 6.69
N ILE A 146 -1.15 1.47 6.37
CA ILE A 146 -2.26 2.06 7.13
C ILE A 146 -2.28 1.53 8.56
N MET A 147 -2.05 0.23 8.78
CA MET A 147 -1.97 -0.31 10.14
C MET A 147 -0.84 0.35 10.95
N THR A 148 0.33 0.58 10.35
CA THR A 148 1.43 1.31 11.01
C THR A 148 1.04 2.76 11.33
N LEU A 149 0.29 3.44 10.44
CA LEU A 149 -0.24 4.79 10.71
C LEU A 149 -1.23 4.77 11.88
N LEU A 150 -2.10 3.78 11.94
CA LEU A 150 -3.07 3.61 13.04
C LEU A 150 -2.36 3.34 14.37
N GLU A 151 -1.36 2.47 14.39
CA GLU A 151 -0.52 2.21 15.56
C GLU A 151 0.13 3.49 16.11
N SER A 152 0.57 4.40 15.23
CA SER A 152 1.18 5.67 15.62
C SER A 152 0.23 6.62 16.36
N THR A 153 -1.08 6.44 16.24
CA THR A 153 -2.07 7.24 16.98
C THR A 153 -2.21 6.83 18.43
N GLY A 154 -1.76 5.63 18.80
CA GLY A 154 -1.97 5.03 20.11
C GLY A 154 -3.41 4.63 20.41
N ALA A 155 -4.31 4.69 19.41
CA ALA A 155 -5.70 4.29 19.57
C ALA A 155 -5.83 2.77 19.71
N ASP A 156 -6.66 2.32 20.65
CA ASP A 156 -7.03 0.92 20.74
C ASP A 156 -8.11 0.61 19.71
N LEU A 157 -7.74 -0.18 18.71
CA LEU A 157 -8.62 -0.55 17.61
C LEU A 157 -9.63 -1.66 17.99
N TYR A 158 -9.42 -2.31 19.11
CA TYR A 158 -10.24 -3.45 19.52
C TYR A 158 -11.69 -3.05 19.76
N GLY A 159 -12.61 -3.65 19.01
CA GLY A 159 -14.05 -3.37 19.11
C GLY A 159 -14.52 -2.11 18.38
N MET A 160 -13.62 -1.34 17.72
CA MET A 160 -14.03 -0.19 16.91
C MET A 160 -14.93 -0.59 15.74
N ASP A 161 -15.94 0.22 15.46
CA ASP A 161 -16.66 0.19 14.18
C ASP A 161 -15.82 0.85 13.08
N ALA A 162 -15.34 0.04 12.15
CA ALA A 162 -14.52 0.49 11.03
C ALA A 162 -15.29 0.42 9.70
N VAL A 163 -15.20 1.48 8.91
CA VAL A 163 -15.77 1.52 7.56
C VAL A 163 -14.66 1.70 6.53
N VAL A 164 -14.59 0.76 5.58
CA VAL A 164 -13.71 0.84 4.42
C VAL A 164 -14.53 1.26 3.21
N VAL A 165 -14.26 2.45 2.68
CA VAL A 165 -14.91 3.00 1.48
C VAL A 165 -14.07 2.66 0.25
N GLY A 166 -14.52 1.66 -0.50
CA GLY A 166 -13.82 1.06 -1.64
C GLY A 166 -13.54 -0.42 -1.41
N ALA A 167 -13.67 -1.23 -2.46
CA ALA A 167 -13.57 -2.70 -2.39
C ALA A 167 -12.62 -3.28 -3.44
N SER A 168 -11.54 -2.56 -3.77
CA SER A 168 -10.51 -3.04 -4.70
C SER A 168 -9.75 -4.23 -4.10
N ASN A 169 -9.21 -5.09 -4.99
CA ASN A 169 -8.41 -6.23 -4.57
C ASN A 169 -7.08 -5.83 -3.93
N ILE A 170 -6.56 -4.64 -4.29
CA ILE A 170 -5.23 -4.18 -3.86
C ILE A 170 -5.26 -3.35 -2.57
N VAL A 171 -6.41 -2.75 -2.20
CA VAL A 171 -6.54 -1.92 -0.98
C VAL A 171 -7.76 -2.30 -0.16
N GLY A 172 -8.98 -2.09 -0.66
CA GLY A 172 -10.18 -2.15 0.17
C GLY A 172 -10.45 -3.51 0.80
N ARG A 173 -10.35 -4.59 0.02
CA ARG A 173 -10.53 -5.96 0.52
C ARG A 173 -9.47 -6.36 1.53
N PRO A 174 -8.16 -6.24 1.23
CA PRO A 174 -7.13 -6.58 2.21
C PRO A 174 -7.13 -5.65 3.42
N MET A 175 -7.51 -4.37 3.27
CA MET A 175 -7.67 -3.45 4.41
C MET A 175 -8.73 -3.94 5.40
N ALA A 176 -9.85 -4.45 4.90
CA ALA A 176 -10.88 -5.03 5.75
C ALA A 176 -10.35 -6.24 6.54
N MET A 177 -9.53 -7.07 5.92
CA MET A 177 -8.91 -8.23 6.58
C MET A 177 -7.91 -7.80 7.65
N GLU A 178 -7.11 -6.75 7.40
CA GLU A 178 -6.20 -6.18 8.40
C GLU A 178 -6.95 -5.65 9.62
N LEU A 179 -8.04 -4.90 9.40
CA LEU A 179 -8.85 -4.35 10.47
C LEU A 179 -9.59 -5.44 11.26
N LEU A 180 -10.07 -6.50 10.59
CA LEU A 180 -10.63 -7.67 11.26
C LEU A 180 -9.56 -8.38 12.12
N LEU A 181 -8.34 -8.48 11.64
CA LEU A 181 -7.22 -9.06 12.39
C LEU A 181 -6.89 -8.22 13.63
N ALA A 182 -7.05 -6.90 13.54
CA ALA A 182 -6.86 -5.96 14.65
C ALA A 182 -8.04 -5.92 15.63
N GLY A 183 -9.12 -6.70 15.40
CA GLY A 183 -10.28 -6.79 16.30
C GLY A 183 -11.39 -5.76 16.03
N CYS A 184 -11.36 -5.05 14.89
CA CYS A 184 -12.45 -4.15 14.51
C CYS A 184 -13.69 -4.92 14.01
N THR A 185 -14.87 -4.31 14.18
CA THR A 185 -16.07 -4.66 13.42
C THR A 185 -16.03 -3.91 12.08
N VAL A 186 -15.99 -4.61 10.94
CA VAL A 186 -15.70 -3.98 9.66
C VAL A 186 -16.89 -3.99 8.72
N THR A 187 -17.21 -2.83 8.17
CA THR A 187 -18.15 -2.67 7.04
C THR A 187 -17.35 -2.25 5.81
N VAL A 188 -17.47 -3.00 4.71
CA VAL A 188 -16.89 -2.63 3.40
C VAL A 188 -17.98 -2.07 2.51
N THR A 189 -17.75 -0.87 1.97
CA THR A 189 -18.66 -0.21 1.04
C THR A 189 -18.07 -0.18 -0.36
N HIS A 190 -18.92 -0.08 -1.38
CA HIS A 190 -18.56 -0.08 -2.78
C HIS A 190 -19.55 0.75 -3.61
N ARG A 191 -19.35 0.86 -4.91
CA ARG A 191 -20.17 1.72 -5.81
C ARG A 191 -21.69 1.43 -5.77
N PHE A 192 -22.11 0.28 -5.29
CA PHE A 192 -23.53 -0.11 -5.18
C PHE A 192 -24.09 0.06 -3.76
N THR A 193 -23.28 0.51 -2.81
CA THR A 193 -23.71 0.71 -1.42
C THR A 193 -24.73 1.83 -1.35
N LYS A 194 -25.87 1.54 -0.71
CA LYS A 194 -26.88 2.52 -0.38
C LYS A 194 -26.48 3.24 0.92
N ASP A 195 -26.85 4.51 1.03
CA ASP A 195 -26.61 5.30 2.24
C ASP A 195 -25.17 5.27 2.75
N LEU A 196 -24.23 5.63 1.87
CA LEU A 196 -22.81 5.71 2.23
C LEU A 196 -22.59 6.66 3.43
N ALA A 197 -23.35 7.76 3.49
CA ALA A 197 -23.25 8.73 4.58
C ALA A 197 -23.60 8.11 5.94
N GLY A 198 -24.67 7.29 6.02
CA GLY A 198 -25.05 6.60 7.23
C GLY A 198 -24.02 5.55 7.67
N HIS A 199 -23.36 4.87 6.70
CA HIS A 199 -22.26 3.97 7.05
C HIS A 199 -21.06 4.73 7.64
N VAL A 200 -20.62 5.80 7.00
CA VAL A 200 -19.50 6.64 7.48
C VAL A 200 -19.83 7.29 8.83
N GLY A 201 -21.06 7.79 8.98
CA GLY A 201 -21.47 8.55 10.17
C GLY A 201 -21.48 7.78 11.50
N ARG A 202 -21.51 6.45 11.47
CA ARG A 202 -21.42 5.62 12.69
C ARG A 202 -20.02 5.10 13.00
N ALA A 203 -19.08 5.26 12.07
CA ALA A 203 -17.76 4.66 12.16
C ALA A 203 -16.82 5.41 13.11
N ASP A 204 -16.11 4.68 13.97
CA ASP A 204 -14.99 5.19 14.78
C ASP A 204 -13.73 5.37 13.94
N LEU A 205 -13.60 4.54 12.90
CA LEU A 205 -12.48 4.54 11.95
C LEU A 205 -13.02 4.48 10.51
N VAL A 206 -12.61 5.43 9.68
CA VAL A 206 -12.96 5.48 8.25
C VAL A 206 -11.71 5.40 7.40
N VAL A 207 -11.60 4.38 6.55
CA VAL A 207 -10.54 4.25 5.54
C VAL A 207 -11.16 4.46 4.16
N VAL A 208 -10.74 5.51 3.44
CA VAL A 208 -11.31 5.88 2.14
C VAL A 208 -10.33 5.57 1.02
N ALA A 209 -10.68 4.62 0.16
CA ALA A 209 -9.87 4.11 -0.94
C ALA A 209 -10.73 3.85 -2.20
N ALA A 210 -11.45 4.89 -2.64
CA ALA A 210 -12.41 4.80 -3.75
C ALA A 210 -11.85 5.36 -5.07
N GLY A 211 -10.74 6.12 -5.03
CA GLY A 211 -10.17 6.79 -6.19
C GLY A 211 -11.12 7.86 -6.78
N LYS A 212 -11.92 8.49 -5.94
CA LYS A 212 -12.88 9.51 -6.34
C LYS A 212 -12.74 10.76 -5.47
N PRO A 213 -12.26 11.88 -6.04
CA PRO A 213 -12.01 13.11 -5.29
C PRO A 213 -13.22 13.57 -4.48
N GLY A 214 -13.03 13.83 -3.18
CA GLY A 214 -14.05 14.41 -2.31
C GLY A 214 -15.34 13.60 -2.20
N LEU A 215 -15.28 12.28 -2.39
CA LEU A 215 -16.43 11.38 -2.27
C LEU A 215 -17.02 11.42 -0.87
N VAL A 216 -16.17 11.36 0.16
CA VAL A 216 -16.60 11.41 1.56
C VAL A 216 -16.60 12.87 2.04
N LYS A 217 -17.76 13.33 2.47
CA LYS A 217 -17.94 14.69 3.00
C LYS A 217 -17.58 14.72 4.49
N GLY A 218 -16.96 15.81 4.93
CA GLY A 218 -16.58 15.95 6.32
C GLY A 218 -17.78 15.92 7.27
N GLU A 219 -18.93 16.44 6.85
CA GLU A 219 -20.17 16.42 7.63
C GLU A 219 -20.68 15.01 7.97
N TRP A 220 -20.22 14.00 7.22
CA TRP A 220 -20.58 12.62 7.49
C TRP A 220 -19.70 11.99 8.57
N ILE A 221 -18.52 12.55 8.83
CA ILE A 221 -17.56 11.99 9.79
C ILE A 221 -18.12 12.12 11.20
N LYS A 222 -18.14 11.02 11.94
CA LYS A 222 -18.42 10.99 13.37
C LYS A 222 -17.40 11.85 14.12
N GLU A 223 -17.84 12.64 15.09
CA GLU A 223 -16.91 13.45 15.89
C GLU A 223 -15.90 12.57 16.63
N GLY A 224 -14.63 12.94 16.52
CA GLY A 224 -13.52 12.20 17.11
C GLY A 224 -13.06 10.98 16.33
N ALA A 225 -13.67 10.63 15.19
CA ALA A 225 -13.28 9.48 14.38
C ALA A 225 -11.86 9.61 13.81
N ILE A 226 -11.22 8.47 13.58
CA ILE A 226 -9.96 8.39 12.84
C ILE A 226 -10.27 8.32 11.35
N VAL A 227 -9.65 9.18 10.55
CA VAL A 227 -9.87 9.25 9.10
C VAL A 227 -8.57 8.99 8.35
N ILE A 228 -8.55 7.91 7.59
CA ILE A 228 -7.43 7.53 6.71
C ILE A 228 -7.86 7.73 5.26
N ASP A 229 -7.29 8.72 4.60
CA ASP A 229 -7.53 9.00 3.18
C ASP A 229 -6.42 8.38 2.33
N VAL A 230 -6.77 7.36 1.56
CA VAL A 230 -5.86 6.64 0.65
C VAL A 230 -5.85 7.27 -0.74
N GLY A 231 -6.86 8.10 -1.04
CA GLY A 231 -7.02 8.71 -2.35
C GLY A 231 -5.83 9.59 -2.75
N ILE A 232 -5.36 9.42 -3.97
CA ILE A 232 -4.38 10.32 -4.60
C ILE A 232 -4.91 10.67 -5.97
N ASN A 233 -5.61 11.79 -6.06
CA ASN A 233 -6.24 12.25 -7.28
C ASN A 233 -5.55 13.54 -7.75
N ARG A 234 -5.07 13.56 -8.99
CA ARG A 234 -4.48 14.76 -9.60
C ARG A 234 -5.59 15.59 -10.25
N GLN A 235 -5.73 16.82 -9.80
CA GLN A 235 -6.66 17.80 -10.41
C GLN A 235 -6.04 18.41 -11.67
N GLU A 236 -6.85 19.15 -12.45
CA GLU A 236 -6.42 19.81 -13.68
C GLU A 236 -5.31 20.85 -13.44
N ASP A 237 -5.31 21.51 -12.29
CA ASP A 237 -4.25 22.43 -11.84
C ASP A 237 -2.98 21.74 -11.36
N GLY A 238 -2.94 20.40 -11.39
CA GLY A 238 -1.83 19.57 -10.93
C GLY A 238 -1.80 19.27 -9.43
N LYS A 239 -2.70 19.87 -8.64
CA LYS A 239 -2.82 19.64 -7.19
C LYS A 239 -3.26 18.19 -6.92
N LEU A 240 -2.67 17.59 -5.90
CA LEU A 240 -3.10 16.28 -5.41
C LEU A 240 -4.14 16.45 -4.30
N VAL A 241 -5.24 15.74 -4.42
CA VAL A 241 -6.32 15.72 -3.42
C VAL A 241 -6.72 14.28 -3.10
N GLY A 242 -7.28 14.09 -1.91
CA GLY A 242 -7.79 12.80 -1.47
C GLY A 242 -9.22 12.52 -1.90
N ASP A 243 -9.73 11.40 -1.41
CA ASP A 243 -11.12 10.99 -1.57
C ASP A 243 -12.05 11.63 -0.51
N VAL A 244 -11.47 12.24 0.53
CA VAL A 244 -12.19 12.95 1.59
C VAL A 244 -12.13 14.46 1.35
N VAL A 245 -13.22 15.17 1.64
CA VAL A 245 -13.21 16.65 1.69
C VAL A 245 -12.50 17.08 2.97
N TYR A 246 -11.19 17.28 2.85
CA TYR A 246 -10.28 17.48 3.98
C TYR A 246 -10.68 18.64 4.89
N GLU A 247 -11.00 19.79 4.30
CA GLU A 247 -11.29 21.03 5.02
C GLU A 247 -12.51 20.89 5.95
N THR A 248 -13.52 20.10 5.54
CA THR A 248 -14.73 19.86 6.33
C THR A 248 -14.58 18.65 7.27
N ALA A 249 -13.65 17.73 7.00
CA ALA A 249 -13.35 16.61 7.88
C ALA A 249 -12.44 17.01 9.04
N LEU A 250 -11.49 17.92 8.83
CA LEU A 250 -10.48 18.35 9.82
C LEU A 250 -11.08 18.83 11.17
N PRO A 251 -12.18 19.63 11.22
CA PRO A 251 -12.76 20.05 12.50
C PRO A 251 -13.55 18.96 13.22
N ARG A 252 -13.83 17.83 12.59
CA ARG A 252 -14.66 16.75 13.15
C ARG A 252 -13.87 15.52 13.56
N ALA A 253 -12.87 15.15 12.76
CA ALA A 253 -12.01 14.00 13.05
C ALA A 253 -11.19 14.20 14.32
N GLY A 254 -10.86 13.10 15.01
CA GLY A 254 -9.86 13.08 16.07
C GLY A 254 -8.46 13.00 15.48
N TRP A 255 -8.29 12.15 14.45
CA TRP A 255 -7.08 11.96 13.68
C TRP A 255 -7.38 11.95 12.19
N ILE A 256 -6.48 12.49 11.38
CA ILE A 256 -6.64 12.51 9.92
C ILE A 256 -5.29 12.43 9.19
N THR A 257 -5.23 11.67 8.10
CA THR A 257 -4.08 11.69 7.19
C THR A 257 -4.17 12.85 6.19
N PRO A 258 -3.09 13.61 5.93
CA PRO A 258 -3.06 14.58 4.85
C PRO A 258 -2.88 13.90 3.48
N VAL A 259 -3.34 14.55 2.41
CA VAL A 259 -3.02 14.18 1.02
C VAL A 259 -2.45 15.39 0.30
N PRO A 260 -1.20 15.33 -0.19
CA PRO A 260 -0.22 14.24 -0.04
C PRO A 260 0.43 14.19 1.36
N GLY A 261 1.16 13.10 1.64
CA GLY A 261 1.99 12.97 2.84
C GLY A 261 1.48 11.99 3.91
N GLY A 262 0.28 11.44 3.73
CA GLY A 262 -0.29 10.39 4.59
C GLY A 262 0.09 8.97 4.12
N VAL A 263 -0.81 8.28 3.45
CA VAL A 263 -0.68 6.85 3.12
C VAL A 263 0.39 6.55 2.07
N GLY A 264 0.53 7.40 1.03
CA GLY A 264 1.43 7.12 -0.09
C GLY A 264 2.91 6.85 0.30
N PRO A 265 3.53 7.66 1.16
CA PRO A 265 4.89 7.39 1.66
C PRO A 265 5.00 6.03 2.37
N MET A 266 3.98 5.62 3.13
CA MET A 266 3.96 4.35 3.85
C MET A 266 3.88 3.14 2.92
N THR A 267 3.10 3.21 1.85
CA THR A 267 3.04 2.13 0.84
C THR A 267 4.45 1.78 0.32
N ARG A 268 5.27 2.79 0.04
CA ARG A 268 6.65 2.60 -0.43
C ARG A 268 7.58 2.04 0.65
N ALA A 269 7.47 2.54 1.87
CA ALA A 269 8.27 2.03 2.98
C ALA A 269 7.94 0.56 3.31
N CYS A 270 6.66 0.18 3.26
CA CYS A 270 6.22 -1.20 3.47
C CYS A 270 6.66 -2.16 2.35
N LEU A 271 6.79 -1.67 1.11
CA LEU A 271 7.39 -2.46 0.02
C LEU A 271 8.84 -2.86 0.34
N LEU A 272 9.63 -1.92 0.85
CA LEU A 272 11.01 -2.21 1.28
C LEU A 272 11.03 -3.15 2.48
N GLU A 273 10.13 -2.94 3.44
CA GLU A 273 10.04 -3.81 4.62
C GLU A 273 9.65 -5.25 4.23
N ASN A 274 8.69 -5.44 3.31
CA ASN A 274 8.35 -6.76 2.77
C ASN A 274 9.53 -7.40 2.04
N THR A 275 10.29 -6.63 1.25
CA THR A 275 11.48 -7.12 0.53
C THR A 275 12.57 -7.55 1.52
N LEU A 276 12.81 -6.77 2.57
CA LEU A 276 13.77 -7.13 3.61
C LEU A 276 13.32 -8.39 4.35
N TYR A 277 12.04 -8.49 4.71
CA TYR A 277 11.48 -9.67 5.35
C TYR A 277 11.63 -10.92 4.47
N ALA A 278 11.38 -10.82 3.16
CA ALA A 278 11.59 -11.93 2.24
C ALA A 278 13.06 -12.38 2.24
N ALA A 279 14.01 -11.45 2.17
CA ALA A 279 15.43 -11.75 2.20
C ALA A 279 15.90 -12.39 3.52
N GLU A 280 15.31 -12.04 4.66
CA GLU A 280 15.72 -12.50 5.98
C GLU A 280 15.04 -13.79 6.42
N SER A 281 13.81 -14.01 6.00
CA SER A 281 12.95 -15.06 6.57
C SER A 281 12.48 -16.10 5.56
N LEU A 282 12.49 -15.77 4.28
CA LEU A 282 11.96 -16.64 3.22
C LEU A 282 13.06 -17.18 2.29
N HIS A 283 14.19 -16.48 2.19
CA HIS A 283 15.29 -16.80 1.25
C HIS A 283 16.65 -16.91 1.96
N SER A 284 16.65 -17.09 3.27
CA SER A 284 17.85 -17.29 4.07
C SER A 284 18.37 -18.73 4.01
#